data_ce1eb5c3a670ef147ce21dd0b2d8016c
#
_entry.id   ce1eb5c3a670ef147ce21dd0b2d8016c
#
_cell.length_a   1.000
_cell.length_b   1.000
_cell.length_c   1.000
_cell.angle_alpha   90.00
_cell.angle_beta   90.00
_cell.angle_gamma   90.00
#
_symmetry.space_group_name_H-M   'P 1'
#
loop_
_entity.id
_entity.type
_entity.pdbx_description
1 polymer ?
#
loop_
_entity_poly.entity_id
_entity_poly.type
_entity_poly.pdbx_seq_one_letter_code
_entity_poly.pdbx_strand_id
1 'polypeptide(L)'
;MAQNSFSIEQFVRDDIFAALQQGIDLAALNGTGSSNQPTGILQDSNVTVKALGTNGAAMSYADIVDMETLVSNDNADVGNLGYVTNRALRGKLKSTEISSNTGRFVWEGNQLNGYAAMASNQIPSNLTKGTGSSLSAIIFGNFSDLIVGSWGPGIELLVNPYSKDKEGVIRIVGFSFVDVGIRHPESFCRVVDAVTS
;
A
#
# COMPACT_ATOMS: atom_id res chain seq x y z
N MET A 1 -19.93 29.88 9.28
CA MET A 1 -20.00 28.41 9.24
C MET A 1 -20.72 27.75 10.41
N ALA A 2 -20.88 28.41 11.55
CA ALA A 2 -21.66 27.87 12.68
C ALA A 2 -23.19 27.87 12.49
N GLN A 3 -23.70 28.37 11.39
CA GLN A 3 -25.15 28.44 11.11
C GLN A 3 -25.70 27.28 10.27
N ASN A 4 -24.86 26.37 9.81
CA ASN A 4 -25.31 25.23 9.04
C ASN A 4 -25.19 23.94 9.86
N SER A 5 -26.33 23.39 10.04
CA SER A 5 -26.76 22.10 10.51
C SER A 5 -25.66 21.05 10.84
N PHE A 6 -25.99 20.23 11.80
CA PHE A 6 -25.37 18.99 12.29
C PHE A 6 -24.63 18.14 11.23
N SER A 7 -24.97 18.28 9.94
CA SER A 7 -24.38 17.49 8.86
C SER A 7 -22.98 17.93 8.43
N ILE A 8 -22.59 19.20 8.61
CA ILE A 8 -21.25 19.69 8.22
C ILE A 8 -20.17 19.19 9.19
N GLU A 9 -20.47 19.16 10.47
CA GLU A 9 -19.53 18.65 11.46
C GLU A 9 -19.25 17.16 11.22
N GLN A 10 -20.30 16.37 10.94
CA GLN A 10 -20.14 14.95 10.62
C GLN A 10 -19.32 14.76 9.34
N PHE A 11 -19.60 15.52 8.30
CA PHE A 11 -18.85 15.46 7.04
C PHE A 11 -17.35 15.74 7.25
N VAL A 12 -17.01 16.78 8.03
CA VAL A 12 -15.60 17.11 8.33
C VAL A 12 -14.94 16.01 9.17
N ARG A 13 -15.67 15.40 10.10
CA ARG A 13 -15.17 14.26 10.88
C ARG A 13 -14.87 13.06 9.99
N ASP A 14 -15.78 12.71 9.09
CA ASP A 14 -15.63 11.60 8.17
C ASP A 14 -14.43 11.79 7.22
N ASP A 15 -14.21 13.01 6.71
CA ASP A 15 -13.06 13.36 5.89
C ASP A 15 -11.73 13.23 6.67
N ILE A 16 -11.70 13.66 7.92
CA ILE A 16 -10.50 13.52 8.77
C ILE A 16 -10.23 12.03 9.05
N PHE A 17 -11.26 11.24 9.33
CA PHE A 17 -11.11 9.78 9.51
C PHE A 17 -10.56 9.11 8.25
N ALA A 18 -11.11 9.44 7.08
CA ALA A 18 -10.64 8.89 5.80
C ALA A 18 -9.17 9.26 5.53
N ALA A 19 -8.78 10.51 5.80
CA ALA A 19 -7.39 10.96 5.63
C ALA A 19 -6.42 10.24 6.57
N LEU A 20 -6.81 10.03 7.84
CA LEU A 20 -5.99 9.30 8.81
C LEU A 20 -5.87 7.82 8.44
N GLN A 21 -6.94 7.16 8.00
CA GLN A 21 -6.89 5.79 7.50
C GLN A 21 -5.94 5.65 6.31
N GLN A 22 -6.00 6.56 5.34
CA GLN A 22 -5.05 6.58 4.22
C GLN A 22 -3.60 6.77 4.68
N GLY A 23 -3.37 7.57 5.73
CA GLY A 23 -2.05 7.74 6.33
C GLY A 23 -1.53 6.46 6.99
N ILE A 24 -2.40 5.69 7.65
CA ILE A 24 -2.07 4.40 8.24
C ILE A 24 -1.75 3.37 7.15
N ASP A 25 -2.56 3.30 6.10
CA ASP A 25 -2.31 2.41 4.95
C ASP A 25 -0.97 2.73 4.28
N LEU A 26 -0.67 4.03 4.08
CA LEU A 26 0.62 4.46 3.53
C LEU A 26 1.78 4.03 4.43
N ALA A 27 1.65 4.21 5.74
CA ALA A 27 2.67 3.81 6.69
C ALA A 27 2.89 2.29 6.68
N ALA A 28 1.82 1.50 6.61
CA ALA A 28 1.90 0.04 6.57
C ALA A 28 2.55 -0.49 5.28
N LEU A 29 2.25 0.11 4.13
CA LEU A 29 2.76 -0.34 2.84
C LEU A 29 4.12 0.26 2.48
N ASN A 30 4.34 1.56 2.73
CA ASN A 30 5.50 2.32 2.26
C ASN A 30 6.09 3.28 3.30
N GLY A 31 5.83 3.07 4.59
CA GLY A 31 6.43 3.87 5.65
C GLY A 31 7.95 3.81 5.62
N THR A 32 8.61 4.96 5.85
CA THR A 32 10.07 5.11 5.65
C THR A 32 10.92 4.60 6.81
N GLY A 33 10.33 4.29 7.97
CA GLY A 33 11.08 3.94 9.20
C GLY A 33 11.88 5.10 9.78
N SER A 34 11.62 6.33 9.33
CA SER A 34 12.31 7.54 9.79
C SER A 34 11.32 8.63 10.16
N SER A 35 11.77 9.64 10.92
CA SER A 35 10.94 10.79 11.32
C SER A 35 9.65 10.39 12.04
N ASN A 36 9.74 9.41 12.95
CA ASN A 36 8.61 8.85 13.71
C ASN A 36 7.54 8.15 12.83
N GLN A 37 7.93 7.69 11.65
CA GLN A 37 7.10 6.81 10.83
C GLN A 37 7.53 5.35 11.01
N PRO A 38 6.60 4.40 11.05
CA PRO A 38 6.93 2.97 11.03
C PRO A 38 7.57 2.57 9.71
N THR A 39 8.25 1.42 9.71
CA THR A 39 8.79 0.83 8.46
C THR A 39 7.71 0.00 7.79
N GLY A 40 7.32 0.38 6.58
CA GLY A 40 6.36 -0.36 5.76
C GLY A 40 7.01 -1.51 4.98
N ILE A 41 6.17 -2.41 4.42
CA ILE A 41 6.63 -3.61 3.69
C ILE A 41 7.62 -3.25 2.56
N LEU A 42 7.40 -2.15 1.85
CA LEU A 42 8.25 -1.73 0.73
C LEU A 42 9.62 -1.18 1.17
N GLN A 43 9.79 -0.83 2.43
CA GLN A 43 11.03 -0.24 2.95
C GLN A 43 11.78 -1.18 3.89
N ASP A 44 11.17 -2.28 4.34
CA ASP A 44 11.83 -3.25 5.22
C ASP A 44 12.90 -4.03 4.46
N SER A 45 14.15 -3.94 4.92
CA SER A 45 15.30 -4.60 4.30
C SER A 45 15.26 -6.13 4.39
N ASN A 46 14.47 -6.68 5.30
CA ASN A 46 14.35 -8.13 5.50
C ASN A 46 13.32 -8.77 4.55
N VAL A 47 12.45 -7.99 3.92
CA VAL A 47 11.48 -8.48 2.93
C VAL A 47 12.20 -8.86 1.64
N THR A 48 11.91 -10.05 1.13
CA THR A 48 12.49 -10.58 -0.12
C THR A 48 12.22 -9.66 -1.31
N VAL A 49 13.27 -9.34 -2.07
CA VAL A 49 13.16 -8.48 -3.26
C VAL A 49 13.37 -9.30 -4.53
N LYS A 50 12.37 -9.33 -5.39
CA LYS A 50 12.51 -9.80 -6.78
C LYS A 50 12.86 -8.59 -7.67
N ALA A 51 14.06 -8.61 -8.24
CA ALA A 51 14.46 -7.58 -9.21
C ALA A 51 14.10 -8.03 -10.63
N LEU A 52 13.52 -7.12 -11.42
CA LEU A 52 13.18 -7.37 -12.83
C LEU A 52 14.33 -7.04 -13.78
N GLY A 53 15.16 -6.05 -13.44
CA GLY A 53 16.29 -5.67 -14.27
C GLY A 53 17.18 -4.62 -13.62
N THR A 54 18.29 -4.27 -14.27
CA THR A 54 19.24 -3.24 -13.77
C THR A 54 18.58 -1.84 -13.71
N ASN A 55 17.73 -1.54 -14.69
CA ASN A 55 17.04 -0.25 -14.81
C ASN A 55 15.50 -0.41 -14.69
N GLY A 56 15.04 -1.54 -14.16
CA GLY A 56 13.65 -1.95 -14.22
C GLY A 56 13.28 -2.62 -15.56
N ALA A 57 12.20 -3.38 -15.56
CA ALA A 57 11.65 -4.01 -16.77
C ALA A 57 10.13 -4.13 -16.72
N ALA A 58 9.51 -4.44 -17.86
CA ALA A 58 8.10 -4.77 -17.92
C ALA A 58 7.86 -6.11 -17.21
N MET A 59 6.87 -6.15 -16.33
CA MET A 59 6.53 -7.35 -15.57
C MET A 59 5.79 -8.35 -16.43
N SER A 60 6.26 -9.59 -16.46
CA SER A 60 5.64 -10.72 -17.13
C SER A 60 4.86 -11.61 -16.17
N TYR A 61 4.09 -12.58 -16.70
CA TYR A 61 3.43 -13.60 -15.87
C TYR A 61 4.44 -14.48 -15.13
N ALA A 62 5.60 -14.78 -15.75
CA ALA A 62 6.66 -15.54 -15.11
C ALA A 62 7.19 -14.83 -13.84
N ASP A 63 7.34 -13.51 -13.88
CA ASP A 63 7.78 -12.74 -12.72
C ASP A 63 6.77 -12.80 -11.56
N ILE A 64 5.47 -12.86 -11.87
CA ILE A 64 4.40 -13.05 -10.87
C ILE A 64 4.53 -14.42 -10.19
N VAL A 65 4.73 -15.47 -10.97
CA VAL A 65 4.93 -16.85 -10.46
C VAL A 65 6.23 -16.96 -9.65
N ASP A 66 7.28 -16.27 -10.07
CA ASP A 66 8.54 -16.22 -9.32
C ASP A 66 8.36 -15.57 -7.92
N MET A 67 7.50 -14.54 -7.79
CA MET A 67 7.22 -13.95 -6.47
C MET A 67 6.57 -14.96 -5.53
N GLU A 68 5.60 -15.74 -6.02
CA GLU A 68 4.99 -16.84 -5.27
C GLU A 68 6.04 -17.90 -4.90
N THR A 69 6.86 -18.32 -5.86
CA THR A 69 7.91 -19.32 -5.65
C THR A 69 8.90 -18.90 -4.56
N LEU A 70 9.28 -17.61 -4.52
CA LEU A 70 10.19 -17.10 -3.50
C LEU A 70 9.58 -17.22 -2.10
N VAL A 71 8.31 -16.87 -1.92
CA VAL A 71 7.60 -17.01 -0.63
C VAL A 71 7.41 -18.49 -0.27
N SER A 72 7.08 -19.34 -1.25
CA SER A 72 6.91 -20.78 -1.03
C SER A 72 8.23 -21.48 -0.64
N ASN A 73 9.36 -21.05 -1.20
CA ASN A 73 10.68 -21.60 -0.83
C ASN A 73 11.03 -21.37 0.65
N ASP A 74 10.51 -20.30 1.23
CA ASP A 74 10.66 -19.99 2.66
C ASP A 74 9.57 -20.65 3.52
N ASN A 75 8.77 -21.57 2.95
CA ASN A 75 7.61 -22.22 3.59
C ASN A 75 6.58 -21.24 4.18
N ALA A 76 6.42 -20.08 3.55
CA ALA A 76 5.57 -19.00 4.03
C ALA A 76 4.28 -18.84 3.20
N ASP A 77 3.96 -19.81 2.33
CA ASP A 77 2.78 -19.84 1.46
C ASP A 77 1.48 -20.25 2.21
N VAL A 78 1.30 -19.74 3.41
CA VAL A 78 0.18 -20.04 4.31
C VAL A 78 -0.61 -18.78 4.66
N GLY A 79 -1.86 -18.95 5.02
CA GLY A 79 -2.69 -17.86 5.53
C GLY A 79 -3.38 -17.05 4.44
N ASN A 80 -3.40 -15.71 4.56
CA ASN A 80 -4.10 -14.81 3.66
C ASN A 80 -3.14 -14.22 2.60
N LEU A 81 -2.84 -15.03 1.59
CA LEU A 81 -1.99 -14.64 0.49
C LEU A 81 -2.72 -13.73 -0.51
N GLY A 82 -2.02 -12.72 -1.00
CA GLY A 82 -2.56 -11.80 -1.99
C GLY A 82 -1.51 -10.87 -2.60
N TYR A 83 -1.92 -10.18 -3.65
CA TYR A 83 -1.11 -9.16 -4.32
C TYR A 83 -1.66 -7.78 -4.04
N VAL A 84 -0.78 -6.82 -3.76
CA VAL A 84 -1.13 -5.40 -3.66
C VAL A 84 -0.19 -4.59 -4.53
N THR A 85 -0.74 -3.75 -5.40
CA THR A 85 0.04 -2.92 -6.33
C THR A 85 -0.59 -1.54 -6.49
N ASN A 86 -0.01 -0.68 -7.32
CA ASN A 86 -0.61 0.59 -7.69
C ASN A 86 -1.54 0.45 -8.91
N ARG A 87 -2.31 1.51 -9.17
CA ARG A 87 -3.29 1.52 -10.28
C ARG A 87 -2.64 1.52 -11.66
N ALA A 88 -1.44 2.10 -11.80
CA ALA A 88 -0.73 2.14 -13.08
C ALA A 88 -0.29 0.72 -13.50
N LEU A 89 0.36 -0.01 -12.57
CA LEU A 89 0.79 -1.39 -12.85
C LEU A 89 -0.42 -2.32 -13.05
N ARG A 90 -1.51 -2.15 -12.28
CA ARG A 90 -2.75 -2.89 -12.55
C ARG A 90 -3.24 -2.67 -13.98
N GLY A 91 -3.23 -1.43 -14.46
CA GLY A 91 -3.62 -1.11 -15.84
C GLY A 91 -2.74 -1.82 -16.87
N LYS A 92 -1.44 -1.83 -16.64
CA LYS A 92 -0.47 -2.52 -17.50
C LYS A 92 -0.71 -4.04 -17.52
N LEU A 93 -0.88 -4.67 -16.36
CA LEU A 93 -1.10 -6.11 -16.24
C LEU A 93 -2.44 -6.58 -16.85
N LYS A 94 -3.44 -5.69 -16.91
CA LYS A 94 -4.71 -5.96 -17.64
C LYS A 94 -4.56 -5.96 -19.16
N SER A 95 -3.51 -5.34 -19.68
CA SER A 95 -3.20 -5.32 -21.13
C SER A 95 -2.06 -6.27 -21.50
N THR A 96 -1.39 -6.88 -20.53
CA THR A 96 -0.30 -7.84 -20.76
C THR A 96 -0.89 -9.25 -20.82
N GLU A 97 -0.68 -9.94 -21.94
CA GLU A 97 -1.09 -11.34 -22.10
C GLU A 97 -0.19 -12.27 -21.28
N ILE A 98 -0.75 -13.36 -20.75
CA ILE A 98 -0.01 -14.43 -20.07
C ILE A 98 0.99 -15.10 -21.01
N SER A 99 0.54 -15.35 -22.26
CA SER A 99 1.36 -15.86 -23.35
C SER A 99 0.81 -15.29 -24.66
N SER A 100 1.66 -15.08 -25.64
CA SER A 100 1.30 -14.47 -26.92
C SER A 100 0.15 -15.22 -27.59
N ASN A 101 -0.87 -14.47 -28.05
CA ASN A 101 -2.03 -14.96 -28.79
C ASN A 101 -2.95 -15.90 -27.99
N THR A 102 -2.97 -15.83 -26.67
CA THR A 102 -3.90 -16.64 -25.85
C THR A 102 -5.21 -15.91 -25.53
N GLY A 103 -5.25 -14.58 -25.68
CA GLY A 103 -6.39 -13.77 -25.28
C GLY A 103 -6.65 -13.74 -23.77
N ARG A 104 -5.72 -14.29 -22.96
CA ARG A 104 -5.77 -14.26 -21.50
C ARG A 104 -4.77 -13.25 -20.99
N PHE A 105 -5.21 -12.44 -20.04
CA PHE A 105 -4.40 -11.38 -19.47
C PHE A 105 -3.85 -11.79 -18.10
N VAL A 106 -2.73 -11.18 -17.72
CA VAL A 106 -2.08 -11.43 -16.44
C VAL A 106 -2.99 -11.05 -15.27
N TRP A 107 -3.72 -9.95 -15.40
CA TRP A 107 -4.72 -9.51 -14.41
C TRP A 107 -6.13 -9.73 -14.94
N GLU A 108 -6.84 -10.70 -14.41
CA GLU A 108 -8.25 -10.97 -14.72
C GLU A 108 -9.13 -10.81 -13.47
N GLY A 109 -10.21 -10.04 -13.59
CA GLY A 109 -11.07 -9.72 -12.45
C GLY A 109 -10.33 -8.96 -11.34
N ASN A 110 -10.39 -9.46 -10.13
CA ASN A 110 -9.61 -9.01 -8.97
C ASN A 110 -8.63 -10.10 -8.51
N GLN A 111 -8.07 -10.83 -9.46
CA GLN A 111 -7.14 -11.93 -9.19
C GLN A 111 -5.88 -11.80 -10.04
N LEU A 112 -4.79 -12.27 -9.48
CA LEU A 112 -3.49 -12.39 -10.09
C LEU A 112 -2.94 -13.76 -9.69
N ASN A 113 -2.65 -14.62 -10.67
CA ASN A 113 -2.16 -15.99 -10.43
C ASN A 113 -3.03 -16.81 -9.44
N GLY A 114 -4.36 -16.63 -9.48
CA GLY A 114 -5.28 -17.34 -8.58
C GLY A 114 -5.46 -16.74 -7.18
N TYR A 115 -4.65 -15.77 -6.78
CA TYR A 115 -4.76 -15.06 -5.51
C TYR A 115 -5.52 -13.75 -5.63
N ALA A 116 -6.08 -13.27 -4.52
CA ALA A 116 -6.72 -11.96 -4.47
C ALA A 116 -5.71 -10.85 -4.80
N ALA A 117 -6.11 -9.91 -5.65
CA ALA A 117 -5.25 -8.82 -6.06
C ALA A 117 -5.97 -7.47 -5.91
N MET A 118 -5.32 -6.55 -5.23
CA MET A 118 -5.85 -5.22 -4.92
C MET A 118 -4.93 -4.13 -5.47
N ALA A 119 -5.50 -2.98 -5.76
CA ALA A 119 -4.74 -1.81 -6.19
C ALA A 119 -4.98 -0.64 -5.25
N SER A 120 -3.88 -0.12 -4.67
CA SER A 120 -3.88 1.03 -3.77
C SER A 120 -3.00 2.14 -4.31
N ASN A 121 -3.42 3.39 -4.14
CA ASN A 121 -2.59 4.55 -4.45
C ASN A 121 -1.48 4.79 -3.41
N GLN A 122 -1.50 4.06 -2.29
CA GLN A 122 -0.45 4.13 -1.27
C GLN A 122 0.81 3.37 -1.69
N ILE A 123 0.74 2.58 -2.76
CA ILE A 123 1.92 1.97 -3.39
C ILE A 123 2.49 2.92 -4.44
N PRO A 124 3.80 3.24 -4.37
CA PRO A 124 4.42 4.21 -5.25
C PRO A 124 4.47 3.74 -6.70
N SER A 125 4.37 4.72 -7.63
CA SER A 125 4.53 4.55 -9.08
C SER A 125 5.61 5.47 -9.66
N ASN A 126 6.42 6.07 -8.79
CA ASN A 126 7.45 7.06 -9.14
C ASN A 126 8.83 6.65 -8.64
N LEU A 127 9.04 5.35 -8.48
CA LEU A 127 10.33 4.82 -8.04
C LEU A 127 11.39 4.96 -9.14
N THR A 128 12.65 4.93 -8.73
CA THR A 128 13.81 5.01 -9.62
C THR A 128 14.79 3.88 -9.32
N LYS A 129 15.40 3.31 -10.36
CA LYS A 129 16.45 2.30 -10.25
C LYS A 129 17.41 2.41 -11.43
N GLY A 130 18.69 2.65 -11.17
CA GLY A 130 19.68 2.91 -12.22
C GLY A 130 19.28 4.14 -13.04
N THR A 131 19.09 3.99 -14.34
CA THR A 131 18.58 5.03 -15.25
C THR A 131 17.06 4.98 -15.42
N GLY A 132 16.39 3.96 -14.87
CA GLY A 132 14.92 3.82 -14.93
C GLY A 132 14.22 4.80 -13.99
N SER A 133 13.14 5.37 -14.46
CA SER A 133 12.28 6.29 -13.71
C SER A 133 10.81 5.92 -13.85
N SER A 134 9.96 6.44 -12.97
CA SER A 134 8.53 6.15 -12.96
C SER A 134 8.21 4.65 -12.82
N LEU A 135 9.02 3.97 -12.01
CA LEU A 135 8.85 2.56 -11.75
C LEU A 135 7.78 2.33 -10.69
N SER A 136 7.08 1.23 -10.81
CA SER A 136 5.97 0.84 -9.95
C SER A 136 6.36 -0.32 -9.05
N ALA A 137 5.72 -0.37 -7.86
CA ALA A 137 5.90 -1.47 -6.95
C ALA A 137 4.70 -2.43 -6.93
N ILE A 138 4.97 -3.69 -6.59
CA ILE A 138 3.97 -4.71 -6.24
C ILE A 138 4.50 -5.54 -5.09
N ILE A 139 3.60 -5.94 -4.21
CA ILE A 139 3.84 -6.78 -3.05
C ILE A 139 3.03 -8.06 -3.21
N PHE A 140 3.63 -9.20 -2.93
CA PHE A 140 2.95 -10.47 -2.72
C PHE A 140 3.30 -11.00 -1.34
N GLY A 141 2.36 -11.60 -0.65
CA GLY A 141 2.64 -12.26 0.62
C GLY A 141 1.41 -12.52 1.47
N ASN A 142 1.68 -12.99 2.69
CA ASN A 142 0.67 -13.27 3.71
C ASN A 142 0.37 -12.01 4.54
N PHE A 143 -0.72 -11.33 4.23
CA PHE A 143 -1.11 -10.12 4.96
C PHE A 143 -1.56 -10.35 6.42
N SER A 144 -1.70 -11.62 6.86
CA SER A 144 -1.91 -11.92 8.27
C SER A 144 -0.66 -11.72 9.13
N ASP A 145 0.53 -11.66 8.53
CA ASP A 145 1.79 -11.38 9.20
C ASP A 145 2.12 -9.88 9.27
N LEU A 146 1.31 -9.03 8.63
CA LEU A 146 1.38 -7.59 8.79
C LEU A 146 0.56 -7.17 10.01
N ILE A 147 1.22 -6.70 11.05
CA ILE A 147 0.59 -6.28 12.30
C ILE A 147 0.54 -4.76 12.34
N VAL A 148 -0.66 -4.19 12.48
CA VAL A 148 -0.85 -2.78 12.75
C VAL A 148 -1.27 -2.63 14.22
N GLY A 149 -0.39 -2.08 15.04
CA GLY A 149 -0.66 -1.76 16.43
C GLY A 149 -1.21 -0.34 16.57
N SER A 150 -2.28 -0.17 17.33
CA SER A 150 -2.79 1.15 17.68
C SER A 150 -2.86 1.31 19.19
N TRP A 151 -2.48 2.49 19.69
CA TRP A 151 -2.57 2.84 21.10
C TRP A 151 -3.70 3.82 21.35
N GLY A 152 -4.36 3.68 22.50
CA GLY A 152 -5.52 4.48 22.87
C GLY A 152 -6.81 4.03 22.18
N PRO A 153 -7.77 4.93 21.97
CA PRO A 153 -9.04 4.62 21.31
C PRO A 153 -8.94 4.51 19.78
N GLY A 154 -7.72 4.53 19.22
CA GLY A 154 -7.47 4.52 17.78
C GLY A 154 -7.36 5.93 17.21
N ILE A 155 -8.37 6.38 16.47
CA ILE A 155 -8.41 7.74 15.94
C ILE A 155 -9.16 8.65 16.92
N GLU A 156 -8.50 9.70 17.37
CA GLU A 156 -9.08 10.73 18.26
C GLU A 156 -9.30 12.03 17.51
N LEU A 157 -10.43 12.70 17.82
CA LEU A 157 -10.74 14.01 17.30
C LEU A 157 -10.83 15.01 18.47
N LEU A 158 -9.99 16.03 18.43
CA LEU A 158 -10.02 17.14 19.35
C LEU A 158 -10.69 18.34 18.68
N VAL A 159 -11.84 18.74 19.20
CA VAL A 159 -12.54 19.97 18.79
C VAL A 159 -12.14 21.10 19.74
N ASN A 160 -11.49 22.13 19.24
CA ASN A 160 -11.04 23.27 20.02
C ASN A 160 -11.67 24.56 19.49
N PRO A 161 -12.71 25.10 20.16
CA PRO A 161 -13.34 26.35 19.79
C PRO A 161 -12.61 27.60 20.31
N TYR A 162 -11.62 27.42 21.21
CA TYR A 162 -11.01 28.56 21.94
C TYR A 162 -9.73 29.09 21.30
N SER A 163 -8.98 28.24 20.55
CA SER A 163 -7.67 28.64 20.02
C SER A 163 -7.72 29.72 18.94
N LYS A 164 -8.89 29.91 18.30
CA LYS A 164 -9.14 30.85 17.22
C LYS A 164 -10.49 31.61 17.42
N ASP A 165 -10.82 31.90 18.65
CA ASP A 165 -12.07 32.57 19.05
C ASP A 165 -12.23 33.94 18.39
N LYS A 166 -11.14 34.74 18.31
CA LYS A 166 -11.11 36.05 17.66
C LYS A 166 -11.42 36.01 16.16
N GLU A 167 -11.16 34.90 15.52
CA GLU A 167 -11.41 34.68 14.10
C GLU A 167 -12.78 34.04 13.85
N GLY A 168 -13.50 33.62 14.91
CA GLY A 168 -14.76 32.88 14.79
C GLY A 168 -14.60 31.49 14.17
N VAL A 169 -13.41 30.86 14.29
CA VAL A 169 -13.05 29.58 13.66
C VAL A 169 -12.94 28.50 14.74
N ILE A 170 -13.57 27.35 14.49
CA ILE A 170 -13.44 26.16 15.31
C ILE A 170 -12.32 25.28 14.69
N ARG A 171 -11.32 24.93 15.49
CA ARG A 171 -10.23 24.05 15.09
C ARG A 171 -10.57 22.60 15.43
N ILE A 172 -10.54 21.72 14.43
CA ILE A 172 -10.67 20.27 14.61
C ILE A 172 -9.31 19.63 14.28
N VAL A 173 -8.80 18.81 15.19
CA VAL A 173 -7.54 18.09 15.01
C VAL A 173 -7.82 16.61 15.18
N GLY A 174 -7.46 15.82 14.17
CA GLY A 174 -7.45 14.36 14.28
C GLY A 174 -6.04 13.85 14.50
N PHE A 175 -5.86 12.87 15.38
CA PHE A 175 -4.58 12.18 15.59
C PHE A 175 -4.81 10.71 15.92
N SER A 176 -3.80 9.91 15.63
CA SER A 176 -3.77 8.49 15.93
C SER A 176 -2.33 8.08 16.22
N PHE A 177 -2.15 7.22 17.22
CA PHE A 177 -0.87 6.62 17.54
C PHE A 177 -0.86 5.20 17.01
N VAL A 178 -0.07 4.96 15.96
CA VAL A 178 0.01 3.67 15.29
C VAL A 178 1.47 3.28 15.07
N ASP A 179 1.71 1.98 15.08
CA ASP A 179 2.96 1.40 14.61
C ASP A 179 2.67 0.19 13.73
N VAL A 180 3.63 -0.19 12.91
CA VAL A 180 3.52 -1.29 11.96
C VAL A 180 4.70 -2.22 12.15
N GLY A 181 4.43 -3.52 12.23
CA GLY A 181 5.44 -4.54 12.33
C GLY A 181 5.14 -5.70 11.38
N ILE A 182 6.18 -6.27 10.81
CA ILE A 182 6.11 -7.48 10.00
C ILE A 182 6.58 -8.63 10.88
N ARG A 183 5.68 -9.59 11.15
CA ARG A 183 5.98 -10.73 12.02
C ARG A 183 6.99 -11.69 11.40
N HIS A 184 6.81 -11.98 10.11
CA HIS A 184 7.66 -12.86 9.31
C HIS A 184 7.97 -12.18 7.97
N PRO A 185 9.11 -11.50 7.82
CA PRO A 185 9.48 -10.81 6.57
C PRO A 185 9.55 -11.73 5.36
N GLU A 186 9.89 -13.01 5.57
CA GLU A 186 9.95 -14.05 4.54
C GLU A 186 8.57 -14.37 3.94
N SER A 187 7.48 -14.02 4.65
CA SER A 187 6.11 -14.16 4.15
C SER A 187 5.77 -13.14 3.05
N PHE A 188 6.69 -12.23 2.74
CA PHE A 188 6.49 -11.20 1.73
C PHE A 188 7.58 -11.20 0.67
N CYS A 189 7.17 -10.98 -0.57
CA CYS A 189 8.04 -10.68 -1.69
C CYS A 189 7.60 -9.36 -2.34
N ARG A 190 8.56 -8.50 -2.66
CA ARG A 190 8.30 -7.22 -3.32
C ARG A 190 9.07 -7.07 -4.61
N VAL A 191 8.47 -6.42 -5.59
CA VAL A 191 9.10 -5.84 -6.76
C VAL A 191 8.96 -4.34 -6.68
N VAL A 192 10.02 -3.60 -6.94
CA VAL A 192 10.05 -2.12 -6.86
C VAL A 192 10.51 -1.46 -8.15
N ASP A 193 10.66 -2.25 -9.20
CA ASP A 193 11.27 -1.82 -10.47
C ASP A 193 10.44 -2.21 -11.71
N ALA A 194 9.11 -2.35 -11.54
CA ALA A 194 8.19 -2.65 -12.63
C ALA A 194 7.92 -1.42 -13.51
N VAL A 195 8.19 -1.52 -14.82
CA VAL A 195 7.89 -0.49 -15.82
C VAL A 195 6.41 -0.60 -16.22
N THR A 196 5.73 0.53 -16.28
CA THR A 196 4.29 0.61 -16.63
C THR A 196 4.02 1.35 -17.93
N SER A 197 5.04 1.94 -18.54
CA SER A 197 4.98 2.63 -19.85
C SER A 197 5.14 1.67 -21.00
#